data_d46eace19aad103a2bc5b5f87818119b
#
_entry.id   d46eace19aad103a2bc5b5f87818119b
#
_cell.length_a   1.000
_cell.length_b   1.000
_cell.length_c   1.000
_cell.angle_alpha   90.00
_cell.angle_beta   90.00
_cell.angle_gamma   90.00
#
_symmetry.space_group_name_H-M   'P 1'
#
loop_
_entity.id
_entity.type
_entity.pdbx_description
1 polymer ?
#
loop_
_entity_poly.entity_id
_entity_poly.type
_entity_poly.pdbx_seq_one_letter_code
_entity_poly.pdbx_strand_id
1 'polypeptide(L)'
;DLSDKVVVATGYHKGTEGIMREFDRGYSEVTFSKIAVEVRPAEAVIHKEFHLSSADPNLVGLENAIVVGATNYDVADQLADVGMEAIHPKAAKPMELAGIPIRLKNTFEPDHPGTLITKDFVGERARVEIVTGTDKVTLIEIHDPSMVGTVGFDAGLMEVFCKHGVSYILKATNSNSIAHLVWDSQATQELVAELEETYQVVTIKPSAIVCAIGSNISIPGVLAKAAQALADAHVNVNCVSQTLRQVNMQFVIEREDYKTAVKALSMALCVNSGTPVPRV
;
A
#
# COMPACT_ATOMS: atom_id res chain seq x y z
N ASP A 1 35.93 12.93 15.56
CA ASP A 1 34.83 13.70 16.12
C ASP A 1 34.13 14.46 15.00
N LEU A 2 32.82 14.27 14.86
CA LEU A 2 31.97 14.87 13.82
C LEU A 2 30.93 15.84 14.41
N SER A 3 31.03 16.17 15.70
CA SER A 3 30.04 16.94 16.45
C SER A 3 29.73 18.33 15.84
N ASP A 4 30.72 18.94 15.19
CA ASP A 4 30.60 20.29 14.60
C ASP A 4 30.59 20.26 13.06
N LYS A 5 30.30 19.10 12.45
CA LYS A 5 30.39 18.93 10.99
C LYS A 5 29.08 18.46 10.39
N VAL A 6 28.76 19.02 9.24
CA VAL A 6 27.74 18.45 8.33
C VAL A 6 28.40 17.35 7.52
N VAL A 7 27.97 16.11 7.72
CA VAL A 7 28.49 14.94 7.01
C VAL A 7 27.60 14.63 5.82
N VAL A 8 28.18 14.51 4.64
CA VAL A 8 27.52 14.04 3.43
C VAL A 8 27.91 12.61 3.18
N ALA A 9 26.94 11.70 3.22
CA ALA A 9 27.11 10.28 2.90
C ALA A 9 26.37 9.94 1.61
N THR A 10 27.01 9.20 0.70
CA THR A 10 26.34 8.70 -0.50
C THR A 10 25.52 7.46 -0.16
N GLY A 11 24.37 7.30 -0.79
CA GLY A 11 23.56 6.06 -0.66
C GLY A 11 24.26 4.85 -1.28
N TYR A 12 25.15 5.09 -2.24
CA TYR A 12 25.97 4.10 -2.91
C TYR A 12 27.42 4.19 -2.41
N HIS A 13 27.96 3.10 -1.92
CA HIS A 13 29.35 3.03 -1.42
C HIS A 13 30.01 1.68 -1.77
N LYS A 14 31.33 1.59 -1.62
CA LYS A 14 32.08 0.36 -1.91
C LYS A 14 31.54 -0.81 -1.07
N GLY A 15 31.26 -1.94 -1.71
CA GLY A 15 30.68 -3.11 -1.08
C GLY A 15 29.15 -3.17 -1.12
N THR A 16 28.49 -2.22 -1.79
CA THR A 16 27.04 -2.24 -1.96
C THR A 16 26.56 -3.05 -3.16
N GLU A 17 27.45 -3.65 -3.94
CA GLU A 17 27.11 -4.44 -5.13
C GLU A 17 26.16 -5.60 -4.80
N GLY A 18 26.28 -6.21 -3.62
CA GLY A 18 25.35 -7.21 -3.12
C GLY A 18 23.97 -6.65 -2.82
N ILE A 19 23.91 -5.41 -2.31
CA ILE A 19 22.65 -4.71 -2.01
C ILE A 19 21.88 -4.42 -3.30
N MET A 20 22.55 -4.06 -4.38
CA MET A 20 21.89 -3.80 -5.68
C MET A 20 21.24 -5.06 -6.29
N ARG A 21 21.74 -6.25 -5.96
CA ARG A 21 21.13 -7.52 -6.38
C ARG A 21 19.91 -7.88 -5.52
N GLU A 22 19.95 -7.46 -4.26
CA GLU A 22 18.91 -7.74 -3.29
C GLU A 22 17.77 -6.71 -3.34
N PHE A 23 18.09 -5.48 -3.76
CA PHE A 23 17.15 -4.36 -3.89
C PHE A 23 17.27 -3.81 -5.30
N ASP A 24 16.23 -3.87 -6.07
CA ASP A 24 16.16 -3.22 -7.39
C ASP A 24 16.13 -1.69 -7.26
N ARG A 25 15.61 -1.17 -6.14
CA ARG A 25 15.55 0.26 -5.80
C ARG A 25 15.56 0.46 -4.28
N GLY A 26 15.63 1.71 -3.81
CA GLY A 26 15.51 2.06 -2.37
C GLY A 26 16.77 1.88 -1.54
N TYR A 27 17.91 1.45 -2.11
CA TYR A 27 19.14 1.24 -1.34
C TYR A 27 19.69 2.52 -0.68
N SER A 28 19.47 3.70 -1.28
CA SER A 28 19.80 4.99 -0.63
C SER A 28 18.93 5.23 0.62
N GLU A 29 17.65 4.89 0.57
CA GLU A 29 16.75 4.97 1.73
C GLU A 29 17.15 3.94 2.81
N VAL A 30 17.61 2.75 2.42
CA VAL A 30 18.14 1.75 3.38
C VAL A 30 19.40 2.25 4.06
N THR A 31 20.33 2.87 3.31
CA THR A 31 21.55 3.47 3.88
C THR A 31 21.19 4.60 4.85
N PHE A 32 20.27 5.48 4.44
CA PHE A 32 19.74 6.55 5.27
C PHE A 32 19.13 6.00 6.57
N SER A 33 18.29 4.98 6.48
CA SER A 33 17.68 4.32 7.63
C SER A 33 18.70 3.75 8.61
N LYS A 34 19.75 3.06 8.11
CA LYS A 34 20.81 2.51 8.95
C LYS A 34 21.57 3.61 9.69
N ILE A 35 21.89 4.71 9.00
CA ILE A 35 22.52 5.88 9.63
C ILE A 35 21.58 6.46 10.69
N ALA A 36 20.31 6.66 10.39
CA ALA A 36 19.34 7.20 11.34
C ALA A 36 19.22 6.33 12.60
N VAL A 37 19.15 5.01 12.45
CA VAL A 37 19.06 4.09 13.60
C VAL A 37 20.32 4.18 14.48
N GLU A 38 21.50 4.34 13.88
CA GLU A 38 22.78 4.44 14.62
C GLU A 38 22.89 5.79 15.35
N VAL A 39 22.57 6.90 14.68
CA VAL A 39 22.76 8.25 15.27
C VAL A 39 21.58 8.71 16.12
N ARG A 40 20.43 8.05 16.03
CA ARG A 40 19.20 8.35 16.76
C ARG A 40 18.81 9.84 16.71
N PRO A 41 18.55 10.38 15.50
CA PRO A 41 18.18 11.79 15.35
C PRO A 41 16.80 12.06 15.97
N ALA A 42 16.53 13.33 16.26
CA ALA A 42 15.19 13.76 16.67
C ALA A 42 14.14 13.52 15.57
N GLU A 43 14.53 13.66 14.31
CA GLU A 43 13.70 13.45 13.12
C GLU A 43 14.59 13.07 11.94
N ALA A 44 14.11 12.17 11.09
CA ALA A 44 14.74 11.78 9.83
C ALA A 44 13.94 12.39 8.67
N VAL A 45 14.57 13.23 7.82
CA VAL A 45 13.88 13.97 6.75
C VAL A 45 14.20 13.36 5.40
N ILE A 46 13.17 13.07 4.60
CA ILE A 46 13.28 12.57 3.23
C ILE A 46 12.67 13.62 2.29
N HIS A 47 13.43 14.05 1.30
CA HIS A 47 12.96 14.94 0.26
C HIS A 47 12.52 14.13 -0.97
N LYS A 48 11.29 14.38 -1.42
CA LYS A 48 10.67 13.82 -2.62
C LYS A 48 10.30 14.96 -3.58
N GLU A 49 9.86 14.61 -4.79
CA GLU A 49 9.38 15.60 -5.77
C GLU A 49 7.93 16.02 -5.53
N PHE A 50 7.20 15.31 -4.70
CA PHE A 50 5.78 15.54 -4.42
C PHE A 50 5.49 15.42 -2.92
N HIS A 51 4.39 16.03 -2.49
CA HIS A 51 3.81 15.75 -1.18
C HIS A 51 3.12 14.39 -1.15
N LEU A 52 3.09 13.75 0.01
CA LEU A 52 2.16 12.66 0.24
C LEU A 52 0.73 13.24 0.28
N SER A 53 -0.10 12.85 -0.67
CA SER A 53 -1.44 13.40 -0.87
C SER A 53 -2.53 12.36 -0.62
N SER A 54 -3.73 12.84 -0.33
CA SER A 54 -4.90 11.98 -0.06
C SER A 54 -5.34 11.13 -1.26
N ALA A 55 -4.92 11.47 -2.47
CA ALA A 55 -5.05 10.69 -3.70
C ALA A 55 -4.09 11.25 -4.76
N ASP A 56 -3.91 10.53 -5.87
CA ASP A 56 -3.14 11.01 -7.01
C ASP A 56 -3.80 12.26 -7.64
N PRO A 57 -3.11 13.43 -7.62
CA PRO A 57 -3.64 14.67 -8.21
C PRO A 57 -4.01 14.54 -9.68
N ASN A 58 -3.33 13.68 -10.44
CA ASN A 58 -3.65 13.45 -11.86
C ASN A 58 -5.00 12.73 -12.05
N LEU A 59 -5.46 12.01 -11.02
CA LEU A 59 -6.74 11.31 -11.06
C LEU A 59 -7.88 12.16 -10.50
N VAL A 60 -7.65 12.85 -9.38
CA VAL A 60 -8.74 13.55 -8.66
C VAL A 60 -8.78 15.05 -8.91
N GLY A 61 -7.75 15.63 -9.53
CA GLY A 61 -7.53 17.08 -9.66
C GLY A 61 -6.74 17.64 -8.47
N LEU A 62 -5.92 18.67 -8.75
CA LEU A 62 -5.07 19.32 -7.73
C LEU A 62 -5.89 19.87 -6.55
N GLU A 63 -7.07 20.40 -6.84
CA GLU A 63 -7.97 21.00 -5.84
C GLU A 63 -8.56 19.98 -4.86
N ASN A 64 -8.59 18.71 -5.23
CA ASN A 64 -9.13 17.60 -4.44
C ASN A 64 -8.04 16.73 -3.80
N ALA A 65 -6.78 16.90 -4.18
CA ALA A 65 -5.64 16.21 -3.62
C ALA A 65 -5.12 16.98 -2.40
N ILE A 66 -5.46 16.49 -1.21
CA ILE A 66 -5.14 17.13 0.06
C ILE A 66 -3.82 16.58 0.58
N VAL A 67 -2.87 17.45 0.94
CA VAL A 67 -1.60 17.02 1.55
C VAL A 67 -1.86 16.38 2.92
N VAL A 68 -1.31 15.20 3.14
CA VAL A 68 -1.39 14.49 4.43
C VAL A 68 -0.36 15.09 5.37
N GLY A 69 -0.81 15.75 6.44
CA GLY A 69 0.08 16.43 7.39
C GLY A 69 0.79 15.45 8.34
N ALA A 70 0.09 14.41 8.79
CA ALA A 70 0.64 13.38 9.66
C ALA A 70 -0.03 12.03 9.42
N THR A 71 0.73 10.94 9.62
CA THR A 71 0.25 9.57 9.57
C THR A 71 1.18 8.65 10.39
N ASN A 72 0.98 7.34 10.34
CA ASN A 72 1.82 6.37 11.04
C ASN A 72 2.49 5.36 10.10
N TYR A 73 3.38 4.55 10.66
CA TYR A 73 4.09 3.52 9.90
C TYR A 73 3.18 2.44 9.33
N ASP A 74 2.08 2.07 10.02
CA ASP A 74 1.13 1.10 9.48
C ASP A 74 0.50 1.58 8.17
N VAL A 75 0.12 2.86 8.11
CA VAL A 75 -0.40 3.48 6.88
C VAL A 75 0.67 3.51 5.79
N ALA A 76 1.91 3.89 6.14
CA ALA A 76 3.03 3.90 5.19
C ALA A 76 3.32 2.51 4.59
N ASP A 77 3.24 1.45 5.39
CA ASP A 77 3.39 0.06 4.94
C ASP A 77 2.28 -0.34 3.95
N GLN A 78 1.03 0.05 4.23
CA GLN A 78 -0.10 -0.23 3.32
C GLN A 78 0.04 0.47 1.96
N LEU A 79 0.64 1.66 1.93
CA LEU A 79 0.90 2.39 0.69
C LEU A 79 1.93 1.65 -0.18
N ALA A 80 2.96 1.09 0.43
CA ALA A 80 4.01 0.37 -0.28
C ALA A 80 3.47 -0.89 -0.97
N ASP A 81 2.51 -1.57 -0.37
CA ASP A 81 1.90 -2.80 -0.90
C ASP A 81 1.13 -2.58 -2.22
N VAL A 82 0.69 -1.37 -2.48
CA VAL A 82 -0.01 -1.00 -3.73
C VAL A 82 0.83 -0.09 -4.65
N GLY A 83 2.14 -0.04 -4.43
CA GLY A 83 3.09 0.68 -5.28
C GLY A 83 3.18 2.19 -5.05
N MET A 84 2.53 2.73 -4.03
CA MET A 84 2.65 4.13 -3.60
C MET A 84 3.65 4.23 -2.44
N GLU A 85 4.93 4.11 -2.73
CA GLU A 85 5.95 4.14 -1.67
C GLU A 85 6.17 5.54 -1.12
N ALA A 86 5.68 5.78 0.09
CA ALA A 86 6.10 6.92 0.91
C ALA A 86 7.59 6.78 1.29
N ILE A 87 7.97 5.59 1.74
CA ILE A 87 9.33 5.16 2.04
C ILE A 87 9.44 3.65 1.75
N HIS A 88 10.61 3.21 1.31
CA HIS A 88 10.86 1.79 1.07
C HIS A 88 10.67 0.97 2.36
N PRO A 89 9.89 -0.14 2.37
CA PRO A 89 9.57 -0.89 3.59
C PRO A 89 10.78 -1.37 4.38
N LYS A 90 11.85 -1.81 3.70
CA LYS A 90 13.11 -2.22 4.35
C LYS A 90 13.87 -1.05 5.01
N ALA A 91 13.54 0.19 4.66
CA ALA A 91 14.05 1.38 5.32
C ALA A 91 13.12 1.85 6.46
N ALA A 92 11.82 1.77 6.27
CA ALA A 92 10.82 2.16 7.27
C ALA A 92 10.91 1.30 8.52
N LYS A 93 10.96 -0.03 8.37
CA LYS A 93 10.91 -0.99 9.49
C LYS A 93 11.96 -0.78 10.58
N PRO A 94 13.27 -0.62 10.29
CA PRO A 94 14.26 -0.34 11.32
C PRO A 94 14.01 0.98 12.06
N MET A 95 13.52 2.02 11.36
CA MET A 95 13.23 3.31 11.97
C MET A 95 11.98 3.25 12.85
N GLU A 96 10.93 2.52 12.42
CA GLU A 96 9.76 2.22 13.26
C GLU A 96 10.14 1.54 14.57
N LEU A 97 10.96 0.48 14.48
CA LEU A 97 11.43 -0.26 15.67
C LEU A 97 12.27 0.61 16.60
N ALA A 98 13.05 1.55 16.06
CA ALA A 98 13.83 2.50 16.82
C ALA A 98 13.02 3.71 17.33
N GLY A 99 11.75 3.85 16.92
CA GLY A 99 10.88 4.95 17.28
C GLY A 99 11.31 6.30 16.69
N ILE A 100 11.99 6.30 15.54
CA ILE A 100 12.51 7.51 14.88
C ILE A 100 11.41 8.09 13.99
N PRO A 101 10.97 9.36 14.19
CA PRO A 101 10.03 10.01 13.29
C PRO A 101 10.64 10.24 11.91
N ILE A 102 9.82 10.09 10.86
CA ILE A 102 10.21 10.42 9.48
C ILE A 102 9.35 11.59 9.00
N ARG A 103 10.00 12.57 8.37
CA ARG A 103 9.31 13.66 7.70
C ARG A 103 9.54 13.60 6.20
N LEU A 104 8.46 13.50 5.44
CA LEU A 104 8.48 13.59 3.99
C LEU A 104 8.25 15.05 3.58
N LYS A 105 9.16 15.64 2.81
CA LYS A 105 9.07 17.01 2.30
C LYS A 105 9.13 17.04 0.77
N ASN A 106 8.37 17.97 0.19
CA ASN A 106 8.53 18.29 -1.22
C ASN A 106 9.76 19.20 -1.38
N THR A 107 10.71 18.80 -2.23
CA THR A 107 11.92 19.56 -2.52
C THR A 107 11.62 20.94 -3.12
N PHE A 108 10.54 21.04 -3.88
CA PHE A 108 10.14 22.27 -4.58
C PHE A 108 9.30 23.22 -3.71
N GLU A 109 8.90 22.77 -2.52
CA GLU A 109 8.15 23.57 -1.54
C GLU A 109 8.81 23.47 -0.16
N PRO A 110 10.03 24.01 0.01
CA PRO A 110 10.86 23.81 1.20
C PRO A 110 10.24 24.36 2.50
N ASP A 111 9.39 25.39 2.38
CA ASP A 111 8.73 26.02 3.53
C ASP A 111 7.50 25.24 4.00
N HIS A 112 6.97 24.31 3.19
CA HIS A 112 5.86 23.46 3.58
C HIS A 112 6.32 22.43 4.61
N PRO A 113 5.58 22.21 5.73
CA PRO A 113 5.99 21.29 6.80
C PRO A 113 6.08 19.82 6.33
N GLY A 114 5.41 19.44 5.23
CA GLY A 114 5.39 18.08 4.70
C GLY A 114 4.51 17.15 5.55
N THR A 115 4.81 15.84 5.46
CA THR A 115 4.09 14.77 6.18
C THR A 115 4.98 14.19 7.28
N LEU A 116 4.50 14.18 8.51
CA LEU A 116 5.17 13.53 9.63
C LEU A 116 4.65 12.09 9.79
N ILE A 117 5.54 11.12 9.78
CA ILE A 117 5.25 9.69 10.03
C ILE A 117 5.83 9.31 11.38
N THR A 118 4.98 8.88 12.31
CA THR A 118 5.40 8.42 13.64
C THR A 118 4.80 7.05 13.96
N LYS A 119 5.33 6.39 14.99
CA LYS A 119 4.86 5.07 15.38
C LYS A 119 3.43 5.09 15.94
N ASP A 120 3.13 6.09 16.76
CA ASP A 120 1.93 6.10 17.60
C ASP A 120 0.86 7.10 17.11
N PHE A 121 1.03 7.67 15.93
CA PHE A 121 0.04 8.61 15.41
C PHE A 121 -1.28 7.87 15.13
N VAL A 122 -2.35 8.44 15.65
CA VAL A 122 -3.74 8.08 15.32
C VAL A 122 -4.49 9.37 15.09
N GLY A 123 -5.16 9.50 13.96
CA GLY A 123 -5.96 10.67 13.64
C GLY A 123 -7.02 10.94 14.73
N GLU A 124 -7.18 12.18 15.16
CA GLU A 124 -8.16 12.56 16.20
C GLU A 124 -9.60 12.20 15.83
N ARG A 125 -9.90 12.21 14.55
CA ARG A 125 -11.22 11.84 14.01
C ARG A 125 -11.09 10.67 13.06
N ALA A 126 -12.09 9.80 13.08
CA ALA A 126 -12.18 8.71 12.15
C ALA A 126 -12.32 9.22 10.71
N ARG A 127 -11.33 8.93 9.89
CA ARG A 127 -11.30 9.32 8.47
C ARG A 127 -10.37 8.44 7.67
N VAL A 128 -10.68 8.29 6.40
CA VAL A 128 -9.72 7.83 5.39
C VAL A 128 -8.74 8.99 5.11
N GLU A 129 -7.47 8.69 5.20
CA GLU A 129 -6.39 9.65 4.95
C GLU A 129 -5.98 9.65 3.48
N ILE A 130 -5.91 8.45 2.89
CA ILE A 130 -5.41 8.25 1.53
C ILE A 130 -6.28 7.23 0.80
N VAL A 131 -6.61 7.54 -0.45
CA VAL A 131 -7.19 6.62 -1.43
C VAL A 131 -6.18 6.43 -2.54
N THR A 132 -5.73 5.20 -2.73
CA THR A 132 -4.72 4.84 -3.74
C THR A 132 -5.00 3.45 -4.31
N GLY A 133 -4.20 3.00 -5.25
CA GLY A 133 -4.32 1.67 -5.83
C GLY A 133 -3.54 1.53 -7.13
N THR A 134 -3.81 0.46 -7.85
CA THR A 134 -3.18 0.20 -9.14
C THR A 134 -4.09 -0.62 -10.05
N ASP A 135 -3.95 -0.42 -11.35
CA ASP A 135 -4.60 -1.21 -12.41
C ASP A 135 -3.66 -2.27 -13.03
N LYS A 136 -2.49 -2.50 -12.42
CA LYS A 136 -1.45 -3.44 -12.89
C LYS A 136 -1.46 -4.74 -12.10
N VAL A 137 -2.66 -5.28 -11.88
CA VAL A 137 -2.86 -6.50 -11.09
C VAL A 137 -3.80 -7.46 -11.79
N THR A 138 -3.61 -8.73 -11.49
CA THR A 138 -4.41 -9.84 -12.00
C THR A 138 -5.00 -10.63 -10.85
N LEU A 139 -6.31 -10.88 -10.90
CA LEU A 139 -7.00 -11.76 -9.97
C LEU A 139 -6.92 -13.19 -10.51
N ILE A 140 -6.41 -14.10 -9.68
CA ILE A 140 -6.35 -15.54 -9.93
C ILE A 140 -7.31 -16.19 -8.96
N GLU A 141 -8.40 -16.78 -9.47
CA GLU A 141 -9.38 -17.50 -8.66
C GLU A 141 -9.34 -19.00 -8.96
N ILE A 142 -9.23 -19.79 -7.92
CA ILE A 142 -9.43 -21.24 -7.95
C ILE A 142 -10.82 -21.53 -7.39
N HIS A 143 -11.66 -22.18 -8.20
CA HIS A 143 -12.95 -22.69 -7.75
C HIS A 143 -12.93 -24.22 -7.75
N ASP A 144 -13.10 -24.80 -6.56
CA ASP A 144 -13.10 -26.26 -6.39
C ASP A 144 -14.05 -26.66 -5.24
N PRO A 145 -15.16 -27.36 -5.55
CA PRO A 145 -16.08 -27.85 -4.51
C PRO A 145 -15.43 -28.79 -3.48
N SER A 146 -14.32 -29.45 -3.82
CA SER A 146 -13.59 -30.33 -2.89
C SER A 146 -12.87 -29.61 -1.76
N MET A 147 -12.75 -28.29 -1.84
CA MET A 147 -12.20 -27.47 -0.76
C MET A 147 -12.99 -27.61 0.54
N VAL A 148 -14.31 -27.84 0.43
CA VAL A 148 -15.19 -27.86 1.59
C VAL A 148 -14.81 -29.00 2.52
N GLY A 149 -14.34 -28.65 3.72
CA GLY A 149 -13.91 -29.63 4.72
C GLY A 149 -12.53 -30.25 4.48
N THR A 150 -11.81 -29.85 3.43
CA THR A 150 -10.47 -30.36 3.12
C THR A 150 -9.41 -29.55 3.86
N VAL A 151 -8.72 -30.21 4.79
CA VAL A 151 -7.60 -29.58 5.53
C VAL A 151 -6.39 -29.46 4.62
N GLY A 152 -5.79 -28.25 4.58
CA GLY A 152 -4.55 -28.02 3.85
C GLY A 152 -4.70 -27.72 2.35
N PHE A 153 -5.91 -27.58 1.82
CA PHE A 153 -6.11 -27.22 0.40
C PHE A 153 -5.33 -25.96 0.01
N ASP A 154 -5.42 -24.92 0.84
CA ASP A 154 -4.72 -23.65 0.63
C ASP A 154 -3.18 -23.80 0.70
N ALA A 155 -2.66 -24.72 1.51
CA ALA A 155 -1.22 -24.97 1.59
C ALA A 155 -0.66 -25.46 0.25
N GLY A 156 -1.36 -26.40 -0.42
CA GLY A 156 -0.96 -26.86 -1.74
C GLY A 156 -0.94 -25.75 -2.79
N LEU A 157 -1.94 -24.85 -2.74
CA LEU A 157 -1.96 -23.68 -3.63
C LEU A 157 -0.79 -22.72 -3.35
N MET A 158 -0.46 -22.50 -2.08
CA MET A 158 0.67 -21.67 -1.69
C MET A 158 2.03 -22.30 -2.07
N GLU A 159 2.15 -23.62 -2.12
CA GLU A 159 3.35 -24.29 -2.63
C GLU A 159 3.61 -23.97 -4.11
N VAL A 160 2.55 -23.94 -4.93
CA VAL A 160 2.66 -23.54 -6.35
C VAL A 160 3.12 -22.09 -6.46
N PHE A 161 2.50 -21.16 -5.70
CA PHE A 161 2.92 -19.75 -5.68
C PHE A 161 4.37 -19.59 -5.23
N CYS A 162 4.78 -20.31 -4.19
CA CYS A 162 6.16 -20.29 -3.69
C CYS A 162 7.16 -20.79 -4.73
N LYS A 163 6.85 -21.87 -5.43
CA LYS A 163 7.68 -22.45 -6.51
C LYS A 163 7.94 -21.44 -7.63
N HIS A 164 6.93 -20.65 -7.98
CA HIS A 164 7.04 -19.58 -9.00
C HIS A 164 7.53 -18.25 -8.45
N GLY A 165 7.85 -18.13 -7.15
CA GLY A 165 8.33 -16.89 -6.53
C GLY A 165 7.27 -15.78 -6.49
N VAL A 166 5.99 -16.15 -6.47
CA VAL A 166 4.86 -15.22 -6.52
C VAL A 166 4.42 -14.83 -5.11
N SER A 167 4.28 -13.53 -4.88
CA SER A 167 3.66 -12.95 -3.69
C SER A 167 2.30 -12.36 -4.06
N TYR A 168 1.31 -12.48 -3.18
CA TYR A 168 0.00 -11.88 -3.40
C TYR A 168 -0.18 -10.59 -2.60
N ILE A 169 -0.96 -9.66 -3.16
CA ILE A 169 -1.33 -8.38 -2.53
C ILE A 169 -2.56 -8.57 -1.64
N LEU A 170 -3.53 -9.35 -2.12
CA LEU A 170 -4.78 -9.62 -1.44
C LEU A 170 -5.15 -11.09 -1.62
N LYS A 171 -5.76 -11.66 -0.58
CA LYS A 171 -6.39 -12.97 -0.63
C LYS A 171 -7.82 -12.87 -0.13
N ALA A 172 -8.75 -13.45 -0.86
CA ALA A 172 -10.14 -13.61 -0.45
C ALA A 172 -10.54 -15.08 -0.59
N THR A 173 -11.35 -15.60 0.33
CA THR A 173 -11.75 -16.99 0.32
C THR A 173 -13.19 -17.15 0.79
N ASN A 174 -13.88 -18.10 0.20
CA ASN A 174 -15.16 -18.60 0.66
C ASN A 174 -15.15 -20.15 0.71
N SER A 175 -16.32 -20.78 0.77
CA SER A 175 -16.41 -22.23 0.98
C SER A 175 -15.72 -23.07 -0.11
N ASN A 176 -15.72 -22.61 -1.36
CA ASN A 176 -15.30 -23.38 -2.53
C ASN A 176 -14.51 -22.56 -3.55
N SER A 177 -14.05 -21.37 -3.19
CA SER A 177 -13.19 -20.54 -4.01
C SER A 177 -12.13 -19.84 -3.18
N ILE A 178 -10.93 -19.71 -3.77
CA ILE A 178 -9.84 -18.90 -3.24
C ILE A 178 -9.38 -17.98 -4.35
N ALA A 179 -9.39 -16.68 -4.10
CA ALA A 179 -8.92 -15.66 -5.01
C ALA A 179 -7.65 -15.00 -4.47
N HIS A 180 -6.64 -14.87 -5.31
CA HIS A 180 -5.40 -14.17 -5.03
C HIS A 180 -5.23 -13.03 -6.01
N LEU A 181 -4.95 -11.83 -5.52
CA LEU A 181 -4.56 -10.71 -6.35
C LEU A 181 -3.04 -10.61 -6.38
N VAL A 182 -2.47 -10.68 -7.56
CA VAL A 182 -1.02 -10.61 -7.80
C VAL A 182 -0.69 -9.47 -8.76
N TRP A 183 0.57 -9.05 -8.81
CA TRP A 183 1.04 -8.13 -9.85
C TRP A 183 0.96 -8.80 -11.22
N ASP A 184 0.63 -8.04 -12.27
CA ASP A 184 0.56 -8.56 -13.65
C ASP A 184 1.86 -9.27 -14.05
N SER A 185 3.00 -8.76 -13.61
CA SER A 185 4.32 -9.35 -13.88
C SER A 185 4.53 -10.72 -13.22
N GLN A 186 3.73 -11.07 -12.22
CA GLN A 186 3.80 -12.34 -11.49
C GLN A 186 2.78 -13.37 -12.00
N ALA A 187 1.76 -12.95 -12.74
CA ALA A 187 0.79 -13.83 -13.37
C ALA A 187 1.35 -14.41 -14.67
N THR A 188 2.45 -15.18 -14.57
CA THR A 188 3.16 -15.75 -15.72
C THR A 188 2.40 -16.91 -16.34
N GLN A 189 2.69 -17.21 -17.61
CA GLN A 189 2.07 -18.34 -18.31
C GLN A 189 2.41 -19.68 -17.64
N GLU A 190 3.63 -19.81 -17.10
CA GLU A 190 4.08 -21.02 -16.40
C GLU A 190 3.28 -21.25 -15.11
N LEU A 191 3.04 -20.19 -14.32
CA LEU A 191 2.20 -20.27 -13.13
C LEU A 191 0.77 -20.68 -13.50
N VAL A 192 0.18 -20.01 -14.49
CA VAL A 192 -1.19 -20.29 -14.92
C VAL A 192 -1.33 -21.74 -15.42
N ALA A 193 -0.40 -22.21 -16.25
CA ALA A 193 -0.42 -23.58 -16.77
C ALA A 193 -0.36 -24.62 -15.63
N GLU A 194 0.52 -24.44 -14.64
CA GLU A 194 0.61 -25.36 -13.50
C GLU A 194 -0.66 -25.35 -12.64
N LEU A 195 -1.28 -24.19 -12.47
CA LEU A 195 -2.57 -24.08 -11.75
C LEU A 195 -3.69 -24.82 -12.51
N GLU A 196 -3.77 -24.64 -13.83
CA GLU A 196 -4.77 -25.31 -14.70
C GLU A 196 -4.58 -26.83 -14.78
N GLU A 197 -3.34 -27.32 -14.65
CA GLU A 197 -3.05 -28.75 -14.55
C GLU A 197 -3.46 -29.34 -13.19
N THR A 198 -3.39 -28.53 -12.13
CA THR A 198 -3.59 -28.98 -10.75
C THR A 198 -5.04 -28.85 -10.30
N TYR A 199 -5.75 -27.79 -10.72
CA TYR A 199 -7.09 -27.44 -10.25
C TYR A 199 -8.11 -27.45 -11.39
N GLN A 200 -9.37 -27.80 -11.07
CA GLN A 200 -10.42 -27.99 -12.06
C GLN A 200 -10.86 -26.69 -12.76
N VAL A 201 -10.96 -25.61 -11.99
CA VAL A 201 -11.42 -24.33 -12.53
C VAL A 201 -10.48 -23.24 -12.03
N VAL A 202 -9.76 -22.64 -12.97
CA VAL A 202 -8.87 -21.50 -12.75
C VAL A 202 -9.38 -20.33 -13.58
N THR A 203 -9.65 -19.22 -12.92
CA THR A 203 -10.06 -17.97 -13.58
C THR A 203 -8.96 -16.94 -13.43
N ILE A 204 -8.48 -16.42 -14.57
CA ILE A 204 -7.47 -15.36 -14.62
C ILE A 204 -8.13 -14.10 -15.12
N LYS A 205 -8.14 -13.07 -14.29
CA LYS A 205 -8.86 -11.82 -14.61
C LYS A 205 -7.98 -10.59 -14.39
N PRO A 206 -7.58 -9.88 -15.47
CA PRO A 206 -6.99 -8.56 -15.32
C PRO A 206 -7.91 -7.64 -14.52
N SER A 207 -7.39 -7.09 -13.43
CA SER A 207 -8.19 -6.36 -12.44
C SER A 207 -7.49 -5.07 -12.02
N ALA A 208 -8.16 -4.31 -11.16
CA ALA A 208 -7.55 -3.21 -10.42
C ALA A 208 -7.84 -3.39 -8.92
N ILE A 209 -6.98 -2.81 -8.09
CA ILE A 209 -7.22 -2.68 -6.66
C ILE A 209 -7.29 -1.20 -6.30
N VAL A 210 -8.26 -0.84 -5.47
CA VAL A 210 -8.33 0.49 -4.84
C VAL A 210 -8.41 0.32 -3.34
N CYS A 211 -7.58 1.08 -2.63
CA CYS A 211 -7.42 1.03 -1.18
C CYS A 211 -7.88 2.33 -0.55
N ALA A 212 -8.64 2.24 0.51
CA ALA A 212 -8.99 3.36 1.38
C ALA A 212 -8.28 3.16 2.73
N ILE A 213 -7.29 4.03 3.01
CA ILE A 213 -6.30 3.82 4.06
C ILE A 213 -6.37 4.96 5.08
N GLY A 214 -6.25 4.65 6.36
CA GLY A 214 -6.21 5.65 7.41
C GLY A 214 -5.86 5.06 8.78
N SER A 215 -5.23 5.87 9.62
CA SER A 215 -4.81 5.50 10.96
C SER A 215 -5.96 5.30 11.94
N ASN A 216 -7.13 5.87 11.65
CA ASN A 216 -8.34 5.81 12.49
C ASN A 216 -9.59 5.57 11.63
N ILE A 217 -9.73 4.34 11.08
CA ILE A 217 -10.90 3.92 10.29
C ILE A 217 -11.64 2.71 10.89
N SER A 218 -11.24 2.27 12.08
CA SER A 218 -11.84 1.14 12.80
C SER A 218 -13.11 1.55 13.54
N ILE A 219 -14.09 2.09 12.79
CA ILE A 219 -15.39 2.47 13.32
C ILE A 219 -16.53 2.00 12.42
N PRO A 220 -17.74 1.79 12.99
CA PRO A 220 -18.91 1.45 12.19
C PRO A 220 -19.21 2.48 11.10
N GLY A 221 -19.56 1.99 9.91
CA GLY A 221 -20.05 2.81 8.80
C GLY A 221 -18.99 3.26 7.79
N VAL A 222 -17.70 3.22 8.08
CA VAL A 222 -16.67 3.64 7.10
C VAL A 222 -16.67 2.72 5.88
N LEU A 223 -16.68 1.39 6.07
CA LEU A 223 -16.81 0.43 4.99
C LEU A 223 -18.11 0.60 4.21
N ALA A 224 -19.22 0.80 4.91
CA ALA A 224 -20.52 1.02 4.24
C ALA A 224 -20.50 2.28 3.35
N LYS A 225 -19.89 3.37 3.82
CA LYS A 225 -19.74 4.61 3.04
C LYS A 225 -18.84 4.40 1.81
N ALA A 226 -17.76 3.62 1.95
CA ALA A 226 -16.91 3.27 0.82
C ALA A 226 -17.67 2.44 -0.22
N ALA A 227 -18.37 1.39 0.20
CA ALA A 227 -19.17 0.54 -0.68
C ALA A 227 -20.28 1.33 -1.38
N GLN A 228 -20.95 2.25 -0.66
CA GLN A 228 -21.99 3.12 -1.26
C GLN A 228 -21.38 4.04 -2.33
N ALA A 229 -20.20 4.63 -2.08
CA ALA A 229 -19.54 5.50 -3.05
C ALA A 229 -19.19 4.75 -4.36
N LEU A 230 -18.75 3.50 -4.25
CA LEU A 230 -18.49 2.65 -5.42
C LEU A 230 -19.79 2.29 -6.14
N ALA A 231 -20.85 1.94 -5.42
CA ALA A 231 -22.15 1.63 -5.98
C ALA A 231 -22.78 2.83 -6.72
N ASP A 232 -22.71 4.02 -6.13
CA ASP A 232 -23.20 5.27 -6.75
C ASP A 232 -22.41 5.61 -8.03
N ALA A 233 -21.16 5.21 -8.11
CA ALA A 233 -20.32 5.34 -9.29
C ALA A 233 -20.47 4.18 -10.30
N HIS A 234 -21.42 3.26 -10.07
CA HIS A 234 -21.64 2.04 -10.87
C HIS A 234 -20.41 1.11 -10.98
N VAL A 235 -19.54 1.11 -9.98
CA VAL A 235 -18.37 0.24 -9.90
C VAL A 235 -18.75 -1.03 -9.14
N ASN A 236 -18.61 -2.19 -9.78
CA ASN A 236 -18.80 -3.48 -9.14
C ASN A 236 -17.54 -3.89 -8.37
N VAL A 237 -17.70 -4.48 -7.19
CA VAL A 237 -16.61 -4.99 -6.35
C VAL A 237 -16.53 -6.51 -6.49
N ASN A 238 -15.44 -7.01 -7.07
CA ASN A 238 -15.19 -8.43 -7.26
C ASN A 238 -14.73 -9.11 -5.97
N CYS A 239 -13.84 -8.44 -5.20
CA CYS A 239 -13.39 -8.89 -3.89
C CYS A 239 -13.25 -7.69 -2.94
N VAL A 240 -13.41 -7.94 -1.64
CA VAL A 240 -13.13 -6.96 -0.58
C VAL A 240 -12.31 -7.62 0.51
N SER A 241 -11.34 -6.89 1.04
CA SER A 241 -10.55 -7.33 2.19
C SER A 241 -10.39 -6.18 3.20
N GLN A 242 -10.58 -6.51 4.46
CA GLN A 242 -10.28 -5.66 5.59
C GLN A 242 -9.85 -6.55 6.75
N THR A 243 -8.62 -6.36 7.23
CA THR A 243 -8.07 -7.15 8.34
C THR A 243 -8.53 -6.61 9.70
N LEU A 244 -8.24 -7.35 10.77
CA LEU A 244 -8.58 -6.94 12.14
C LEU A 244 -7.93 -5.60 12.55
N ARG A 245 -6.77 -5.24 11.99
CA ARG A 245 -6.12 -3.94 12.24
C ARG A 245 -6.91 -2.76 11.68
N GLN A 246 -7.74 -3.00 10.64
CA GLN A 246 -8.65 -2.01 10.08
C GLN A 246 -7.99 -0.66 9.71
N VAL A 247 -6.77 -0.71 9.17
CA VAL A 247 -6.06 0.48 8.65
C VAL A 247 -6.21 0.62 7.13
N ASN A 248 -6.67 -0.44 6.45
CA ASN A 248 -6.84 -0.48 5.01
C ASN A 248 -8.11 -1.26 4.65
N MET A 249 -8.91 -0.70 3.76
CA MET A 249 -10.00 -1.36 3.07
C MET A 249 -9.61 -1.50 1.61
N GLN A 250 -9.53 -2.73 1.13
CA GLN A 250 -9.07 -3.08 -0.22
C GLN A 250 -10.26 -3.56 -1.05
N PHE A 251 -10.45 -2.97 -2.23
CA PHE A 251 -11.53 -3.30 -3.17
C PHE A 251 -10.91 -3.73 -4.49
N VAL A 252 -11.16 -4.96 -4.92
CA VAL A 252 -10.78 -5.44 -6.24
C VAL A 252 -11.97 -5.21 -7.19
N ILE A 253 -11.70 -4.55 -8.30
CA ILE A 253 -12.70 -4.09 -9.26
C ILE A 253 -12.26 -4.41 -10.69
N GLU A 254 -13.11 -4.14 -11.68
CA GLU A 254 -12.73 -4.17 -13.08
C GLU A 254 -11.61 -3.15 -13.36
N ARG A 255 -10.67 -3.51 -14.22
CA ARG A 255 -9.49 -2.68 -14.54
C ARG A 255 -9.89 -1.31 -15.10
N GLU A 256 -10.87 -1.29 -15.97
CA GLU A 256 -11.40 -0.07 -16.59
C GLU A 256 -12.04 0.91 -15.61
N ASP A 257 -12.54 0.41 -14.48
CA ASP A 257 -13.19 1.23 -13.45
C ASP A 257 -12.21 1.91 -12.48
N TYR A 258 -10.90 1.62 -12.58
CA TYR A 258 -9.89 2.10 -11.64
C TYR A 258 -9.97 3.60 -11.35
N LYS A 259 -9.95 4.42 -12.40
CA LYS A 259 -9.97 5.90 -12.26
C LYS A 259 -11.28 6.41 -11.65
N THR A 260 -12.39 5.79 -12.04
CA THR A 260 -13.73 6.11 -11.51
C THR A 260 -13.80 5.79 -10.02
N ALA A 261 -13.33 4.61 -9.62
CA ALA A 261 -13.33 4.18 -8.23
C ALA A 261 -12.43 5.05 -7.33
N VAL A 262 -11.22 5.40 -7.78
CA VAL A 262 -10.33 6.30 -7.03
C VAL A 262 -11.01 7.66 -6.81
N LYS A 263 -11.62 8.24 -7.84
CA LYS A 263 -12.36 9.51 -7.71
C LYS A 263 -13.53 9.40 -6.74
N ALA A 264 -14.36 8.38 -6.89
CA ALA A 264 -15.55 8.18 -6.07
C ALA A 264 -15.19 8.03 -4.59
N LEU A 265 -14.21 7.16 -4.28
CA LEU A 265 -13.76 6.96 -2.92
C LEU A 265 -13.08 8.21 -2.33
N SER A 266 -12.20 8.88 -3.09
CA SER A 266 -11.54 10.10 -2.63
C SER A 266 -12.54 11.21 -2.30
N MET A 267 -13.49 11.47 -3.18
CA MET A 267 -14.54 12.47 -2.96
C MET A 267 -15.40 12.14 -1.74
N ALA A 268 -15.80 10.89 -1.60
CA ALA A 268 -16.68 10.48 -0.51
C ALA A 268 -15.97 10.43 0.84
N LEU A 269 -14.72 9.97 0.88
CA LEU A 269 -14.05 9.62 2.13
C LEU A 269 -13.00 10.65 2.59
N CYS A 270 -12.37 11.37 1.65
CA CYS A 270 -11.36 12.37 1.97
C CYS A 270 -11.90 13.79 1.87
N VAL A 271 -12.49 14.17 0.75
CA VAL A 271 -12.91 15.57 0.47
C VAL A 271 -14.20 15.91 1.20
N ASN A 272 -15.26 15.10 1.04
CA ASN A 272 -16.59 15.37 1.60
C ASN A 272 -16.77 14.83 3.03
N SER A 273 -15.71 14.39 3.67
CA SER A 273 -15.79 13.87 5.06
C SER A 273 -16.09 14.94 6.12
N GLY A 274 -16.12 16.22 5.73
CA GLY A 274 -16.33 17.35 6.64
C GLY A 274 -15.20 17.55 7.65
N THR A 275 -14.09 16.87 7.47
CA THR A 275 -12.95 16.91 8.38
C THR A 275 -11.82 17.66 7.70
N PRO A 276 -11.42 18.86 8.16
CA PRO A 276 -10.20 19.48 7.68
C PRO A 276 -9.03 18.53 7.96
N VAL A 277 -8.22 18.26 6.95
CA VAL A 277 -6.88 17.69 7.18
C VAL A 277 -6.17 18.67 8.12
N PRO A 278 -5.54 18.21 9.21
CA PRO A 278 -4.79 19.13 10.05
C PRO A 278 -3.77 19.85 9.16
N ARG A 279 -3.95 21.15 9.00
CA ARG A 279 -2.89 22.01 8.50
C ARG A 279 -1.91 22.13 9.66
N VAL A 280 -0.79 21.44 9.53
CA VAL A 280 0.32 21.57 10.48
C VAL A 280 0.98 22.91 10.29
#